data_87def473b9ab95d1542c19e1cd6b4cad
#
_entry.id   87def473b9ab95d1542c19e1cd6b4cad
#
_cell.length_a   1.000
_cell.length_b   1.000
_cell.length_c   1.000
_cell.angle_alpha   90.00
_cell.angle_beta   90.00
_cell.angle_gamma   90.00
#
_symmetry.space_group_name_H-M   'P 1'
#
loop_
_entity.id
_entity.type
_entity.pdbx_description
1 polymer ?
#
loop_
_entity_poly.entity_id
_entity_poly.type
_entity_poly.pdbx_seq_one_letter_code
_entity_poly.pdbx_strand_id
1 'polypeptide(L)'
;MFYRIQNAATNLVVYDPRLDDALVIDPELKLSDNQCGSLRFTMHPSHPDYGNIQKRRTIYEVFRGDAQNPIFRGICAEGSDDQASIAEFYFEDFLSVLRDSMHDAFDYHGGLTAFFEELLEAHNAQVETWQQIQPGHVTVTDPNDYIYRASEKELTTWEIIKTRLIDVYGGHLRMRYESGVAYLDYLLGDTTTQDQYLNFSTQTIELGENLKDFSRLISASETYTACIPKGAEATFYDDDGAEYKARITIEEVNDGSKYLVNTDAVALYGWRCAPLDLTTWDDVTMPENLKTKGAAFLNGTLVKLTNSIKLTAEDLAHLGVESDTFGFLDYVRVSIYTANINQIYLLTGITIPLDDPSELTISLGITTLSLTDQQARRTSDIVGQVERVESSVSEVQQQIASDIAEVSETFTRLIESTSESIMSQCASIYVSSTSFSEYQEQISTMLTQTAQGFSMQFNNLTQQITMLNGTVQTQIATTSKYIRFVDGNIVIGIEGNPLILKIGNDKISFITDNVEIAYFSSGRLYVNDVEALISLTIGNFAFVPTTTGGMSLKYIGT
;
A
#
# COMPACT_ATOMS: atom_id res chain seq x y z
N MET A 1 -8.63 36.61 -10.16
CA MET A 1 -9.22 35.33 -10.63
C MET A 1 -10.18 34.83 -9.56
N PHE A 2 -11.20 34.00 -9.86
CA PHE A 2 -12.18 33.48 -8.89
C PHE A 2 -12.47 32.01 -9.17
N TYR A 3 -13.16 31.35 -8.23
CA TYR A 3 -13.63 29.98 -8.39
C TYR A 3 -15.16 29.96 -8.33
N ARG A 4 -15.74 28.94 -8.98
CA ARG A 4 -17.19 28.72 -9.03
C ARG A 4 -17.47 27.25 -8.70
N ILE A 5 -18.48 27.01 -7.85
CA ILE A 5 -18.97 25.67 -7.56
C ILE A 5 -20.36 25.51 -8.21
N GLN A 6 -20.54 24.41 -8.93
CA GLN A 6 -21.76 24.12 -9.66
C GLN A 6 -22.21 22.69 -9.41
N ASN A 7 -23.52 22.50 -9.29
CA ASN A 7 -24.12 21.17 -9.28
C ASN A 7 -24.09 20.58 -10.70
N ALA A 8 -23.43 19.43 -10.87
CA ALA A 8 -23.21 18.82 -12.19
C ALA A 8 -24.51 18.37 -12.88
N ALA A 9 -25.55 18.01 -12.11
CA ALA A 9 -26.82 17.50 -12.65
C ALA A 9 -27.77 18.63 -13.07
N THR A 10 -27.82 19.71 -12.30
CA THR A 10 -28.78 20.81 -12.49
C THR A 10 -28.18 22.02 -13.15
N ASN A 11 -26.86 22.10 -13.24
CA ASN A 11 -26.07 23.28 -13.62
C ASN A 11 -26.33 24.49 -12.70
N LEU A 12 -26.91 24.28 -11.52
CA LEU A 12 -27.10 25.33 -10.54
C LEU A 12 -25.75 25.74 -9.95
N VAL A 13 -25.45 27.04 -10.04
CA VAL A 13 -24.28 27.61 -9.38
C VAL A 13 -24.58 27.75 -7.91
N VAL A 14 -23.82 27.04 -7.05
CA VAL A 14 -23.97 27.06 -5.58
C VAL A 14 -23.00 28.01 -4.91
N TYR A 15 -21.92 28.35 -5.61
CA TYR A 15 -20.95 29.35 -5.19
C TYR A 15 -20.37 30.08 -6.40
N ASP A 16 -20.46 31.38 -6.38
CA ASP A 16 -19.76 32.30 -7.28
C ASP A 16 -19.65 33.65 -6.55
N PRO A 17 -18.44 34.14 -6.24
CA PRO A 17 -18.26 35.38 -5.48
C PRO A 17 -18.80 36.65 -6.19
N ARG A 18 -19.25 36.53 -7.44
CA ARG A 18 -19.86 37.63 -8.20
C ARG A 18 -21.39 37.67 -8.04
N LEU A 19 -22.00 36.66 -7.40
CA LEU A 19 -23.45 36.53 -7.26
C LEU A 19 -23.82 36.57 -5.78
N ASP A 20 -24.77 37.40 -5.41
CA ASP A 20 -25.18 37.60 -4.01
C ASP A 20 -25.93 36.41 -3.41
N ASP A 21 -26.58 35.60 -4.23
CA ASP A 21 -27.44 34.46 -3.84
C ASP A 21 -26.81 33.08 -4.05
N ALA A 22 -25.61 33.02 -4.62
CA ALA A 22 -24.87 31.79 -4.87
C ALA A 22 -23.65 31.67 -3.93
N LEU A 23 -23.89 31.81 -2.62
CA LEU A 23 -22.84 31.80 -1.61
C LEU A 23 -23.00 30.61 -0.66
N VAL A 24 -21.89 29.93 -0.45
CA VAL A 24 -21.66 28.98 0.66
C VAL A 24 -20.59 29.56 1.58
N ILE A 25 -20.44 29.02 2.76
CA ILE A 25 -19.54 29.52 3.82
C ILE A 25 -18.29 28.64 3.84
N ASP A 26 -17.13 29.26 3.90
CA ASP A 26 -15.81 28.63 4.01
C ASP A 26 -15.59 27.50 2.98
N PRO A 27 -15.79 27.73 1.67
CA PRO A 27 -15.57 26.71 0.66
C PRO A 27 -14.07 26.45 0.48
N GLU A 28 -13.65 25.20 0.75
CA GLU A 28 -12.27 24.75 0.65
C GLU A 28 -12.12 23.60 -0.32
N LEU A 29 -11.23 23.71 -1.29
CA LEU A 29 -10.81 22.64 -2.18
C LEU A 29 -9.42 22.16 -1.78
N LYS A 30 -9.29 20.84 -1.55
CA LYS A 30 -8.01 20.19 -1.26
C LYS A 30 -7.73 19.08 -2.26
N LEU A 31 -6.57 19.15 -2.90
CA LEU A 31 -6.03 18.10 -3.77
C LEU A 31 -4.71 17.61 -3.19
N SER A 32 -4.51 16.30 -3.19
CA SER A 32 -3.31 15.67 -2.62
C SER A 32 -2.89 14.49 -3.49
N ASP A 33 -1.60 14.34 -3.64
CA ASP A 33 -1.00 13.31 -4.48
C ASP A 33 -1.40 11.89 -4.04
N ASN A 34 -1.84 11.10 -5.00
CA ASN A 34 -2.22 9.70 -4.82
C ASN A 34 -3.26 9.48 -3.69
N GLN A 35 -4.10 10.45 -3.46
CA GLN A 35 -5.19 10.43 -2.48
C GLN A 35 -6.43 11.07 -3.09
N CYS A 36 -7.60 10.70 -2.59
CA CYS A 36 -8.82 11.41 -2.95
C CYS A 36 -8.74 12.85 -2.45
N GLY A 37 -8.90 13.81 -3.37
CA GLY A 37 -9.11 15.20 -3.04
C GLY A 37 -10.46 15.41 -2.34
N SER A 38 -10.70 16.62 -1.86
CA SER A 38 -11.97 16.96 -1.20
C SER A 38 -12.40 18.38 -1.48
N LEU A 39 -13.70 18.57 -1.53
CA LEU A 39 -14.35 19.87 -1.46
C LEU A 39 -15.20 19.91 -0.19
N ARG A 40 -15.04 20.95 0.60
CA ARG A 40 -15.81 21.16 1.83
C ARG A 40 -16.40 22.55 1.81
N PHE A 41 -17.61 22.70 2.28
CA PHE A 41 -18.24 23.99 2.53
C PHE A 41 -19.43 23.84 3.50
N THR A 42 -19.82 24.94 4.09
CA THR A 42 -21.03 25.06 4.92
C THR A 42 -22.12 25.78 4.12
N MET A 43 -23.35 25.26 4.19
CA MET A 43 -24.50 25.80 3.46
C MET A 43 -25.64 26.13 4.44
N HIS A 44 -26.25 27.30 4.24
CA HIS A 44 -27.41 27.70 5.02
C HIS A 44 -28.70 27.07 4.47
N PRO A 45 -29.70 26.73 5.31
CA PRO A 45 -30.97 26.10 4.88
C PRO A 45 -31.76 26.90 3.82
N SER A 46 -31.56 28.21 3.75
CA SER A 46 -32.18 29.06 2.73
C SER A 46 -31.60 28.90 1.32
N HIS A 47 -30.47 28.23 1.19
CA HIS A 47 -29.84 28.03 -0.11
C HIS A 47 -30.74 27.13 -1.01
N PRO A 48 -30.98 27.47 -2.30
CA PRO A 48 -31.89 26.71 -3.15
C PRO A 48 -31.57 25.23 -3.31
N ASP A 49 -30.27 24.87 -3.23
CA ASP A 49 -29.82 23.49 -3.40
C ASP A 49 -29.66 22.71 -2.08
N TYR A 50 -29.91 23.35 -0.92
CA TYR A 50 -29.71 22.72 0.40
C TYR A 50 -30.44 21.39 0.57
N GLY A 51 -31.73 21.32 0.17
CA GLY A 51 -32.55 20.11 0.27
C GLY A 51 -32.32 19.08 -0.83
N ASN A 52 -31.50 19.39 -1.82
CA ASN A 52 -31.29 18.54 -3.01
C ASN A 52 -30.02 17.70 -2.92
N ILE A 53 -29.17 17.90 -1.89
CA ILE A 53 -27.90 17.20 -1.75
C ILE A 53 -28.12 15.78 -1.24
N GLN A 54 -27.89 14.80 -2.10
CA GLN A 54 -28.00 13.38 -1.79
C GLN A 54 -26.60 12.76 -1.66
N LYS A 55 -26.35 12.07 -0.55
CA LYS A 55 -25.08 11.35 -0.32
C LYS A 55 -24.90 10.27 -1.39
N ARG A 56 -23.67 10.12 -1.86
CA ARG A 56 -23.26 9.18 -2.93
C ARG A 56 -23.94 9.41 -4.28
N ARG A 57 -24.63 10.55 -4.48
CA ARG A 57 -25.34 10.86 -5.73
C ARG A 57 -25.11 12.27 -6.24
N THR A 58 -25.15 13.27 -5.36
CA THR A 58 -24.94 14.65 -5.78
C THR A 58 -23.46 14.89 -6.06
N ILE A 59 -23.20 15.40 -7.25
CA ILE A 59 -21.86 15.74 -7.74
C ILE A 59 -21.76 17.25 -7.85
N TYR A 60 -20.72 17.82 -7.25
CA TYR A 60 -20.35 19.20 -7.47
C TYR A 60 -19.03 19.30 -8.21
N GLU A 61 -18.97 20.30 -9.07
CA GLU A 61 -17.83 20.64 -9.91
C GLU A 61 -17.28 22.00 -9.49
N VAL A 62 -15.95 22.08 -9.39
CA VAL A 62 -15.25 23.34 -9.15
C VAL A 62 -14.59 23.80 -10.44
N PHE A 63 -14.90 25.03 -10.84
CA PHE A 63 -14.34 25.66 -12.03
C PHE A 63 -13.43 26.80 -11.63
N ARG A 64 -12.38 26.99 -12.40
CA ARG A 64 -11.50 28.15 -12.30
C ARG A 64 -12.01 29.25 -13.23
N GLY A 65 -12.51 30.34 -12.67
CA GLY A 65 -13.12 31.42 -13.44
C GLY A 65 -14.28 30.94 -14.34
N ASP A 66 -14.24 31.34 -15.57
CA ASP A 66 -15.21 30.96 -16.59
C ASP A 66 -14.77 29.77 -17.46
N ALA A 67 -13.81 28.96 -16.97
CA ALA A 67 -13.37 27.74 -17.65
C ALA A 67 -14.53 26.80 -17.96
N GLN A 68 -14.43 26.08 -19.09
CA GLN A 68 -15.45 25.14 -19.52
C GLN A 68 -15.34 23.78 -18.85
N ASN A 69 -14.11 23.39 -18.50
CA ASN A 69 -13.82 22.14 -17.83
C ASN A 69 -13.55 22.39 -16.33
N PRO A 70 -14.13 21.58 -15.43
CA PRO A 70 -13.86 21.70 -14.01
C PRO A 70 -12.44 21.22 -13.68
N ILE A 71 -11.87 21.81 -12.62
CA ILE A 71 -10.61 21.35 -12.02
C ILE A 71 -10.82 20.25 -10.98
N PHE A 72 -12.05 20.09 -10.52
CA PHE A 72 -12.45 19.09 -9.53
C PHE A 72 -13.90 18.68 -9.77
N ARG A 73 -14.17 17.40 -9.58
CA ARG A 73 -15.52 16.83 -9.52
C ARG A 73 -15.59 15.96 -8.27
N GLY A 74 -16.52 16.27 -7.39
CA GLY A 74 -16.65 15.56 -6.13
C GLY A 74 -18.06 15.02 -5.89
N ILE A 75 -18.12 13.87 -5.24
CA ILE A 75 -19.37 13.19 -4.86
C ILE A 75 -19.62 13.44 -3.38
N CYS A 76 -20.84 13.84 -3.02
CA CYS A 76 -21.20 14.04 -1.62
C CYS A 76 -21.02 12.75 -0.81
N ALA A 77 -20.06 12.75 0.11
CA ALA A 77 -19.77 11.64 1.00
C ALA A 77 -20.47 11.83 2.36
N GLU A 78 -20.34 13.02 2.93
CA GLU A 78 -20.85 13.32 4.28
C GLU A 78 -21.59 14.65 4.29
N GLY A 79 -22.47 14.80 5.26
CA GLY A 79 -23.12 16.04 5.61
C GLY A 79 -23.52 15.97 7.08
N SER A 80 -23.16 16.98 7.84
CA SER A 80 -23.52 17.20 9.24
C SER A 80 -24.29 18.51 9.35
N ASP A 81 -25.26 18.58 10.23
CA ASP A 81 -26.02 19.78 10.53
C ASP A 81 -25.93 20.12 12.02
N ASP A 82 -26.03 21.38 12.34
CA ASP A 82 -26.07 21.89 13.70
C ASP A 82 -27.52 22.20 14.18
N GLN A 83 -27.65 22.74 15.38
CA GLN A 83 -28.94 23.13 15.97
C GLN A 83 -29.67 24.21 15.15
N ALA A 84 -28.97 24.99 14.33
CA ALA A 84 -29.53 26.00 13.43
C ALA A 84 -29.85 25.42 12.05
N SER A 85 -29.67 24.11 11.85
CA SER A 85 -29.75 23.40 10.57
C SER A 85 -28.77 23.90 9.51
N ILE A 86 -27.71 24.59 9.91
CA ILE A 86 -26.58 24.91 9.02
C ILE A 86 -25.80 23.64 8.81
N ALA A 87 -25.64 23.23 7.56
CA ALA A 87 -25.01 21.97 7.25
C ALA A 87 -23.61 22.15 6.63
N GLU A 88 -22.65 21.44 7.17
CA GLU A 88 -21.34 21.23 6.55
C GLU A 88 -21.43 20.02 5.64
N PHE A 89 -20.99 20.19 4.39
CA PHE A 89 -20.94 19.14 3.38
C PHE A 89 -19.52 18.83 2.98
N TYR A 90 -19.23 17.54 2.85
CA TYR A 90 -17.95 17.01 2.42
C TYR A 90 -18.13 16.17 1.15
N PHE A 91 -17.37 16.51 0.13
CA PHE A 91 -17.36 15.84 -1.17
C PHE A 91 -16.01 15.23 -1.41
N GLU A 92 -15.98 13.94 -1.68
CA GLU A 92 -14.76 13.25 -2.10
C GLU A 92 -14.56 13.37 -3.60
N ASP A 93 -13.29 13.51 -4.00
CA ASP A 93 -12.84 13.47 -5.39
C ASP A 93 -13.40 12.25 -6.15
N PHE A 94 -13.52 12.40 -7.44
CA PHE A 94 -14.01 11.35 -8.34
C PHE A 94 -13.13 10.10 -8.33
N LEU A 95 -11.86 10.15 -7.90
CA LEU A 95 -11.05 8.98 -7.59
C LEU A 95 -11.73 8.01 -6.60
N SER A 96 -12.63 8.50 -5.76
CA SER A 96 -13.36 7.68 -4.79
C SER A 96 -14.20 6.58 -5.42
N VAL A 97 -14.67 6.74 -6.66
CA VAL A 97 -15.48 5.73 -7.35
C VAL A 97 -14.70 4.46 -7.69
N LEU A 98 -13.37 4.54 -7.77
CA LEU A 98 -12.52 3.36 -7.96
C LEU A 98 -12.58 2.36 -6.80
N ARG A 99 -13.18 2.74 -5.68
CA ARG A 99 -13.48 1.84 -4.56
C ARG A 99 -14.81 1.11 -4.72
N ASP A 100 -15.61 1.46 -5.72
CA ASP A 100 -16.96 0.92 -5.93
C ASP A 100 -16.96 -0.33 -6.83
N SER A 101 -15.84 -0.67 -7.44
CA SER A 101 -15.66 -1.86 -8.28
C SER A 101 -14.66 -2.82 -7.68
N MET A 102 -14.89 -4.11 -7.89
CA MET A 102 -14.07 -5.22 -7.42
C MET A 102 -13.51 -5.99 -8.59
N HIS A 103 -12.29 -6.43 -8.50
CA HIS A 103 -11.66 -7.37 -9.42
C HIS A 103 -11.53 -8.73 -8.74
N ASP A 104 -11.83 -9.77 -9.48
CA ASP A 104 -11.54 -11.15 -9.07
C ASP A 104 -10.01 -11.36 -8.93
N ALA A 105 -9.64 -12.50 -8.36
CA ALA A 105 -8.25 -12.95 -8.40
C ALA A 105 -7.73 -12.95 -9.85
N PHE A 106 -6.53 -12.42 -10.06
CA PHE A 106 -5.96 -12.24 -11.39
C PHE A 106 -4.47 -12.57 -11.43
N ASP A 107 -4.02 -12.91 -12.62
CA ASP A 107 -2.62 -13.16 -12.95
C ASP A 107 -2.33 -12.47 -14.30
N TYR A 108 -1.71 -11.28 -14.23
CA TYR A 108 -1.47 -10.42 -15.38
C TYR A 108 -0.01 -10.43 -15.80
N HIS A 109 0.23 -10.65 -17.09
CA HIS A 109 1.52 -10.53 -17.75
C HIS A 109 1.40 -9.61 -18.97
N GLY A 110 2.09 -8.49 -18.99
CA GLY A 110 2.00 -7.54 -20.11
C GLY A 110 2.62 -6.19 -19.82
N GLY A 111 2.31 -5.21 -20.66
CA GLY A 111 2.76 -3.82 -20.47
C GLY A 111 2.04 -3.12 -19.33
N LEU A 112 2.72 -2.17 -18.67
CA LEU A 112 2.15 -1.39 -17.57
C LEU A 112 0.92 -0.59 -18.01
N THR A 113 1.00 0.09 -19.16
CA THR A 113 -0.10 0.89 -19.71
C THR A 113 -1.33 0.03 -19.97
N ALA A 114 -1.15 -1.14 -20.60
CA ALA A 114 -2.26 -2.05 -20.89
C ALA A 114 -2.92 -2.57 -19.60
N PHE A 115 -2.14 -2.85 -18.56
CA PHE A 115 -2.69 -3.24 -17.26
C PHE A 115 -3.54 -2.13 -16.64
N PHE A 116 -3.06 -0.89 -16.67
CA PHE A 116 -3.80 0.26 -16.16
C PHE A 116 -5.13 0.49 -16.92
N GLU A 117 -5.10 0.35 -18.26
CA GLU A 117 -6.29 0.45 -19.11
C GLU A 117 -7.30 -0.67 -18.81
N GLU A 118 -6.84 -1.93 -18.67
CA GLU A 118 -7.67 -3.09 -18.32
C GLU A 118 -8.36 -2.92 -16.97
N LEU A 119 -7.68 -2.37 -15.97
CA LEU A 119 -8.26 -2.08 -14.66
C LEU A 119 -9.42 -1.08 -14.76
N LEU A 120 -9.25 -0.02 -15.56
CA LEU A 120 -10.30 0.98 -15.76
C LEU A 120 -11.44 0.46 -16.63
N GLU A 121 -11.16 -0.38 -17.62
CA GLU A 121 -12.19 -1.04 -18.42
C GLU A 121 -13.06 -1.96 -17.55
N ALA A 122 -12.43 -2.77 -16.70
CA ALA A 122 -13.14 -3.65 -15.77
C ALA A 122 -13.95 -2.86 -14.73
N HIS A 123 -13.43 -1.72 -14.22
CA HIS A 123 -14.18 -0.78 -13.40
C HIS A 123 -15.41 -0.27 -14.15
N ASN A 124 -15.24 0.25 -15.35
CA ASN A 124 -16.29 0.84 -16.17
C ASN A 124 -17.40 -0.15 -16.53
N ALA A 125 -17.09 -1.44 -16.61
CA ALA A 125 -18.06 -2.50 -16.88
C ALA A 125 -18.99 -2.79 -15.68
N GLN A 126 -18.57 -2.43 -14.45
CA GLN A 126 -19.30 -2.74 -13.22
C GLN A 126 -20.16 -1.56 -12.72
N VAL A 127 -19.77 -0.33 -13.04
CA VAL A 127 -20.36 0.87 -12.46
C VAL A 127 -21.36 1.56 -13.38
N GLU A 128 -22.15 2.48 -12.83
CA GLU A 128 -23.07 3.30 -13.64
C GLU A 128 -22.29 4.25 -14.57
N THR A 129 -22.87 4.64 -15.70
CA THR A 129 -22.23 5.50 -16.71
C THR A 129 -21.63 6.79 -16.14
N TRP A 130 -22.27 7.38 -15.14
CA TRP A 130 -21.78 8.61 -14.50
C TRP A 130 -20.55 8.40 -13.61
N GLN A 131 -20.24 7.16 -13.22
CA GLN A 131 -19.07 6.79 -12.43
C GLN A 131 -17.89 6.34 -13.29
N GLN A 132 -18.08 6.21 -14.60
CA GLN A 132 -17.05 5.72 -15.49
C GLN A 132 -15.89 6.70 -15.61
N ILE A 133 -14.69 6.15 -15.64
CA ILE A 133 -13.42 6.88 -15.81
C ILE A 133 -12.70 6.29 -17.02
N GLN A 134 -12.34 7.14 -17.97
CA GLN A 134 -11.56 6.74 -19.14
C GLN A 134 -10.06 6.76 -18.80
N PRO A 135 -9.26 5.84 -19.35
CA PRO A 135 -7.82 5.93 -19.27
C PRO A 135 -7.33 7.22 -19.93
N GLY A 136 -6.47 7.93 -19.23
CA GLY A 136 -5.82 9.13 -19.69
C GLY A 136 -4.39 8.87 -20.18
N HIS A 137 -3.49 9.80 -19.91
CA HIS A 137 -2.08 9.68 -20.28
C HIS A 137 -1.34 8.82 -19.26
N VAL A 138 -0.54 7.88 -19.74
CA VAL A 138 0.34 7.05 -18.92
C VAL A 138 1.79 7.31 -19.33
N THR A 139 2.58 7.88 -18.42
CA THR A 139 4.01 8.17 -18.65
C THR A 139 4.93 7.38 -17.71
N VAL A 140 4.36 6.73 -16.71
CA VAL A 140 5.09 5.77 -15.87
C VAL A 140 5.37 4.52 -16.70
N THR A 141 6.62 4.08 -16.72
CA THR A 141 7.05 2.90 -17.48
C THR A 141 7.85 1.95 -16.60
N ASP A 142 7.74 0.66 -16.89
CA ASP A 142 8.70 -0.33 -16.42
C ASP A 142 9.91 -0.37 -17.39
N PRO A 143 11.15 -0.48 -16.90
CA PRO A 143 12.34 -0.52 -17.76
C PRO A 143 12.33 -1.63 -18.83
N ASN A 144 11.61 -2.71 -18.59
CA ASN A 144 11.49 -3.85 -19.50
C ASN A 144 10.21 -3.81 -20.33
N ASP A 145 9.33 -2.83 -20.12
CA ASP A 145 7.97 -2.73 -20.66
C ASP A 145 7.15 -4.03 -20.51
N TYR A 146 7.41 -4.76 -19.45
CA TYR A 146 6.75 -6.02 -19.15
C TYR A 146 6.65 -6.22 -17.63
N ILE A 147 5.44 -6.26 -17.13
CA ILE A 147 5.15 -6.42 -15.71
C ILE A 147 4.44 -7.75 -15.45
N TYR A 148 4.69 -8.33 -14.30
CA TYR A 148 3.92 -9.41 -13.71
C TYR A 148 3.18 -8.89 -12.47
N ARG A 149 1.85 -9.00 -12.47
CA ARG A 149 1.00 -8.59 -11.34
C ARG A 149 -0.06 -9.64 -11.10
N ALA A 150 -0.15 -10.10 -9.88
CA ALA A 150 -1.12 -11.10 -9.47
C ALA A 150 -1.82 -10.69 -8.17
N SER A 151 -3.01 -11.18 -7.97
CA SER A 151 -3.73 -11.17 -6.71
C SER A 151 -4.57 -12.42 -6.60
N GLU A 152 -4.47 -13.10 -5.47
CA GLU A 152 -5.30 -14.27 -5.16
C GLU A 152 -6.63 -13.90 -4.53
N LYS A 153 -6.79 -12.64 -4.15
CA LYS A 153 -7.99 -12.10 -3.52
C LYS A 153 -8.66 -11.08 -4.43
N GLU A 154 -9.93 -10.96 -4.23
CA GLU A 154 -10.71 -9.85 -4.77
C GLU A 154 -10.23 -8.53 -4.14
N LEU A 155 -9.93 -7.56 -4.98
CA LEU A 155 -9.46 -6.23 -4.58
C LEU A 155 -10.26 -5.16 -5.32
N THR A 156 -10.45 -4.00 -4.69
CA THR A 156 -11.01 -2.85 -5.40
C THR A 156 -10.04 -2.33 -6.45
N THR A 157 -10.56 -1.68 -7.50
CA THR A 157 -9.73 -1.03 -8.52
C THR A 157 -8.73 -0.06 -7.89
N TRP A 158 -9.16 0.70 -6.87
CA TRP A 158 -8.30 1.60 -6.13
C TRP A 158 -7.14 0.89 -5.43
N GLU A 159 -7.42 -0.22 -4.72
CA GLU A 159 -6.39 -1.00 -4.04
C GLU A 159 -5.36 -1.58 -5.00
N ILE A 160 -5.80 -2.06 -6.16
CA ILE A 160 -4.89 -2.57 -7.19
C ILE A 160 -4.00 -1.45 -7.73
N ILE A 161 -4.58 -0.32 -8.16
CA ILE A 161 -3.81 0.82 -8.66
C ILE A 161 -2.81 1.28 -7.60
N LYS A 162 -3.23 1.41 -6.34
CA LYS A 162 -2.37 1.84 -5.25
C LYS A 162 -1.24 0.85 -4.99
N THR A 163 -1.57 -0.43 -4.75
CA THR A 163 -0.59 -1.40 -4.26
C THR A 163 0.23 -2.06 -5.36
N ARG A 164 -0.31 -2.18 -6.58
CA ARG A 164 0.36 -2.88 -7.69
C ARG A 164 1.01 -1.94 -8.70
N LEU A 165 0.63 -0.67 -8.73
CA LEU A 165 1.23 0.34 -9.60
C LEU A 165 1.95 1.43 -8.81
N ILE A 166 1.25 2.26 -8.03
CA ILE A 166 1.85 3.43 -7.36
C ILE A 166 2.93 3.02 -6.35
N ASP A 167 2.63 2.07 -5.47
CA ASP A 167 3.57 1.64 -4.43
C ASP A 167 4.80 0.93 -5.00
N VAL A 168 4.73 0.45 -6.24
CA VAL A 168 5.82 -0.28 -6.92
C VAL A 168 6.61 0.61 -7.87
N TYR A 169 5.92 1.39 -8.72
CA TYR A 169 6.57 2.20 -9.77
C TYR A 169 6.63 3.68 -9.43
N GLY A 170 5.96 4.09 -8.34
CA GLY A 170 5.77 5.51 -8.06
C GLY A 170 4.80 6.15 -9.05
N GLY A 171 5.04 7.43 -9.35
CA GLY A 171 4.17 8.21 -10.22
C GLY A 171 2.99 8.83 -9.49
N HIS A 172 2.21 9.58 -10.24
CA HIS A 172 1.17 10.47 -9.74
C HIS A 172 -0.12 10.28 -10.50
N LEU A 173 -1.25 10.20 -9.80
CA LEU A 173 -2.58 10.14 -10.39
C LEU A 173 -3.16 11.55 -10.52
N ARG A 174 -3.74 11.85 -11.68
CA ARG A 174 -4.44 13.11 -11.92
C ARG A 174 -5.80 12.86 -12.58
N MET A 175 -6.85 13.31 -11.91
CA MET A 175 -8.16 13.41 -12.55
C MET A 175 -8.19 14.61 -13.51
N ARG A 176 -8.66 14.39 -14.70
CA ARG A 176 -8.85 15.40 -15.74
C ARG A 176 -10.25 15.27 -16.34
N TYR A 177 -10.88 16.41 -16.59
CA TYR A 177 -12.26 16.43 -17.07
C TYR A 177 -12.31 17.20 -18.39
N GLU A 178 -12.82 16.55 -19.43
CA GLU A 178 -12.96 17.17 -20.75
C GLU A 178 -14.32 16.82 -21.33
N SER A 179 -15.08 17.84 -21.71
CA SER A 179 -16.41 17.66 -22.31
C SER A 179 -17.34 16.75 -21.51
N GLY A 180 -17.26 16.80 -20.18
CA GLY A 180 -18.06 16.00 -19.26
C GLY A 180 -17.53 14.57 -19.00
N VAL A 181 -16.48 14.16 -19.69
CA VAL A 181 -15.81 12.86 -19.49
C VAL A 181 -14.71 13.00 -18.45
N ALA A 182 -14.62 12.05 -17.53
CA ALA A 182 -13.54 11.94 -16.56
C ALA A 182 -12.42 11.03 -17.11
N TYR A 183 -11.19 11.53 -17.06
CA TYR A 183 -9.99 10.79 -17.43
C TYR A 183 -9.08 10.65 -16.22
N LEU A 184 -8.45 9.50 -16.08
CA LEU A 184 -7.40 9.26 -15.08
C LEU A 184 -6.05 9.16 -15.78
N ASP A 185 -5.20 10.15 -15.55
CA ASP A 185 -3.81 10.14 -15.99
C ASP A 185 -2.92 9.46 -14.93
N TYR A 186 -1.91 8.70 -15.35
CA TYR A 186 -0.88 8.11 -14.48
C TYR A 186 0.51 8.57 -14.94
N LEU A 187 1.04 9.59 -14.27
CA LEU A 187 2.16 10.40 -14.74
C LEU A 187 3.41 10.21 -13.87
N LEU A 188 4.58 10.17 -14.50
CA LEU A 188 5.85 10.00 -13.79
C LEU A 188 6.20 11.20 -12.92
N GLY A 189 5.93 12.42 -13.38
CA GLY A 189 6.18 13.65 -12.62
C GLY A 189 7.65 13.94 -12.30
N ASP A 190 8.59 13.42 -13.08
CA ASP A 190 10.03 13.64 -12.86
C ASP A 190 10.39 15.12 -13.13
N THR A 191 10.98 15.75 -12.12
CA THR A 191 11.41 17.16 -12.19
C THR A 191 12.65 17.39 -13.07
N THR A 192 13.37 16.34 -13.42
CA THR A 192 14.58 16.39 -14.25
C THR A 192 14.24 16.35 -15.74
N THR A 193 13.39 15.38 -16.14
CA THR A 193 12.99 15.18 -17.54
C THR A 193 11.73 15.95 -17.90
N GLN A 194 10.95 16.35 -16.90
CA GLN A 194 9.66 17.02 -16.99
C GLN A 194 8.66 16.30 -17.89
N ASP A 195 7.55 15.89 -17.32
CA ASP A 195 6.50 15.20 -18.06
C ASP A 195 5.78 16.16 -18.99
N GLN A 196 5.64 15.79 -20.28
CA GLN A 196 5.03 16.63 -21.31
C GLN A 196 3.54 16.93 -21.08
N TYR A 197 2.88 16.17 -20.22
CA TYR A 197 1.46 16.32 -19.87
C TYR A 197 1.23 17.14 -18.60
N LEU A 198 2.31 17.60 -17.94
CA LEU A 198 2.25 18.47 -16.77
C LEU A 198 2.72 19.88 -17.15
N ASN A 199 2.06 20.90 -16.60
CA ASN A 199 2.43 22.27 -16.87
C ASN A 199 3.67 22.67 -16.08
N PHE A 200 4.41 23.63 -16.61
CA PHE A 200 5.41 24.36 -15.87
C PHE A 200 4.83 25.74 -15.52
N SER A 201 4.61 26.01 -14.23
CA SER A 201 4.08 27.31 -13.82
C SER A 201 5.00 28.44 -14.22
N THR A 202 4.42 29.51 -14.79
CA THR A 202 5.13 30.74 -15.10
C THR A 202 5.50 31.53 -13.86
N GLN A 203 4.82 31.25 -12.72
CA GLN A 203 5.14 31.85 -11.43
C GLN A 203 6.29 31.11 -10.75
N THR A 204 7.26 31.87 -10.24
CA THR A 204 8.24 31.36 -9.25
C THR A 204 7.73 31.66 -7.86
N ILE A 205 7.86 30.71 -6.93
CA ILE A 205 7.62 30.96 -5.50
C ILE A 205 8.92 31.51 -4.91
N GLU A 206 8.90 32.76 -4.49
CA GLU A 206 10.11 33.47 -4.07
C GLU A 206 9.94 34.22 -2.75
N LEU A 207 10.96 34.11 -1.89
CA LEU A 207 11.00 34.84 -0.64
C LEU A 207 11.16 36.34 -0.87
N GLY A 208 10.20 37.13 -0.38
CA GLY A 208 10.13 38.57 -0.57
C GLY A 208 9.21 38.98 -1.71
N GLU A 209 8.63 38.07 -2.48
CA GLU A 209 7.61 38.30 -3.48
C GLU A 209 6.26 37.71 -3.07
N ASN A 210 6.07 36.42 -3.26
CA ASN A 210 4.78 35.76 -3.04
C ASN A 210 4.82 34.62 -1.99
N LEU A 211 5.98 34.30 -1.41
CA LEU A 211 6.08 33.35 -0.32
C LEU A 211 5.71 34.01 1.01
N LYS A 212 4.66 33.51 1.67
CA LYS A 212 4.21 33.97 3.01
C LYS A 212 4.89 33.20 4.14
N ASP A 213 4.89 31.88 4.04
CA ASP A 213 5.47 30.99 5.05
C ASP A 213 5.97 29.70 4.40
N PHE A 214 6.96 29.07 5.00
CA PHE A 214 7.39 27.74 4.58
C PHE A 214 7.91 26.90 5.74
N SER A 215 7.71 25.60 5.63
CA SER A 215 8.37 24.60 6.46
C SER A 215 8.98 23.51 5.58
N ARG A 216 10.16 23.03 5.94
CA ARG A 216 10.85 21.95 5.23
C ARG A 216 11.19 20.82 6.18
N LEU A 217 10.77 19.61 5.82
CA LEU A 217 11.19 18.38 6.47
C LEU A 217 12.16 17.64 5.54
N ILE A 218 13.39 17.45 5.98
CA ILE A 218 14.37 16.57 5.34
C ILE A 218 14.49 15.34 6.21
N SER A 219 14.18 14.17 5.67
CA SER A 219 14.26 12.90 6.39
C SER A 219 15.19 11.93 5.67
N ALA A 220 16.05 11.27 6.44
CA ALA A 220 16.87 10.15 6.01
C ALA A 220 16.30 8.80 6.48
N SER A 221 15.08 8.78 7.02
CA SER A 221 14.47 7.56 7.58
C SER A 221 14.34 6.44 6.54
N GLU A 222 14.09 6.80 5.30
CA GLU A 222 13.93 5.89 4.15
C GLU A 222 15.15 5.93 3.19
N THR A 223 16.28 6.50 3.62
CA THR A 223 17.49 6.55 2.79
C THR A 223 18.36 5.35 3.10
N TYR A 224 18.69 4.56 2.07
CA TYR A 224 19.53 3.37 2.16
C TYR A 224 20.72 3.51 1.20
N THR A 225 21.87 3.03 1.61
CA THR A 225 23.14 3.15 0.85
C THR A 225 23.58 1.85 0.21
N ALA A 226 22.92 0.76 0.54
CA ALA A 226 23.11 -0.56 -0.03
C ALA A 226 21.80 -1.31 -0.16
N CYS A 227 21.73 -2.32 -1.02
CA CYS A 227 20.59 -3.22 -1.13
C CYS A 227 21.02 -4.63 -1.54
N ILE A 228 20.14 -5.61 -1.34
CA ILE A 228 20.29 -6.99 -1.80
C ILE A 228 19.14 -7.26 -2.78
N PRO A 229 19.38 -7.15 -4.09
CA PRO A 229 18.38 -7.49 -5.08
C PRO A 229 18.02 -8.97 -5.05
N LYS A 230 16.72 -9.28 -5.05
CA LYS A 230 16.18 -10.64 -5.17
C LYS A 230 15.21 -10.67 -6.35
N GLY A 231 15.39 -11.64 -7.23
CA GLY A 231 14.50 -11.89 -8.36
C GLY A 231 13.40 -12.89 -8.06
N ALA A 232 12.77 -13.39 -9.13
CA ALA A 232 11.78 -14.45 -9.09
C ALA A 232 12.32 -15.71 -8.41
N GLU A 233 11.43 -16.55 -7.89
CA GLU A 233 11.79 -17.90 -7.51
C GLU A 233 12.08 -18.75 -8.75
N ALA A 234 13.17 -19.50 -8.71
CA ALA A 234 13.57 -20.43 -9.75
C ALA A 234 13.98 -21.77 -9.14
N THR A 235 13.88 -22.79 -9.93
CA THR A 235 14.36 -24.13 -9.59
C THR A 235 15.84 -24.23 -9.89
N PHE A 236 16.62 -24.64 -8.91
CA PHE A 236 18.05 -24.90 -9.00
C PHE A 236 18.33 -26.37 -8.66
N TYR A 237 19.49 -26.84 -9.09
CA TYR A 237 19.97 -28.19 -8.80
C TYR A 237 21.28 -28.08 -8.02
N ASP A 238 21.40 -28.84 -6.94
CA ASP A 238 22.66 -28.92 -6.19
C ASP A 238 23.69 -29.84 -6.87
N ASP A 239 24.87 -29.96 -6.29
CA ASP A 239 25.96 -30.79 -6.83
C ASP A 239 25.61 -32.29 -6.89
N ASP A 240 24.63 -32.74 -6.11
CA ASP A 240 24.10 -34.12 -6.09
C ASP A 240 22.92 -34.28 -7.06
N GLY A 241 22.48 -33.22 -7.75
CA GLY A 241 21.38 -33.20 -8.68
C GLY A 241 19.99 -33.11 -8.03
N ALA A 242 19.91 -32.81 -6.75
CA ALA A 242 18.63 -32.60 -6.05
C ALA A 242 18.08 -31.21 -6.36
N GLU A 243 16.80 -31.17 -6.65
CA GLU A 243 16.08 -29.94 -6.99
C GLU A 243 15.78 -29.13 -5.73
N TYR A 244 16.05 -27.82 -5.76
CA TYR A 244 15.63 -26.89 -4.73
C TYR A 244 15.15 -25.56 -5.32
N LYS A 245 14.22 -24.89 -4.66
CA LYS A 245 13.73 -23.57 -5.04
C LYS A 245 14.50 -22.50 -4.30
N ALA A 246 14.97 -21.51 -5.04
CA ALA A 246 15.60 -20.32 -4.48
C ALA A 246 15.31 -19.10 -5.35
N ARG A 247 15.43 -17.91 -4.75
CA ARG A 247 15.31 -16.67 -5.51
C ARG A 247 16.58 -16.39 -6.29
N ILE A 248 16.40 -15.88 -7.49
CA ILE A 248 17.50 -15.39 -8.34
C ILE A 248 18.25 -14.28 -7.59
N THR A 249 19.58 -14.34 -7.64
CA THR A 249 20.49 -13.38 -7.03
C THR A 249 21.41 -12.76 -8.07
N ILE A 250 22.15 -11.73 -7.69
CA ILE A 250 23.11 -11.06 -8.59
C ILE A 250 24.56 -11.55 -8.42
N GLU A 251 24.82 -12.51 -7.55
CA GLU A 251 26.18 -12.91 -7.16
C GLU A 251 27.03 -13.31 -8.36
N GLU A 252 26.47 -14.06 -9.32
CA GLU A 252 27.15 -14.51 -10.54
C GLU A 252 27.62 -13.37 -11.44
N VAL A 253 26.86 -12.27 -11.50
CA VAL A 253 27.11 -11.10 -12.36
C VAL A 253 27.66 -9.91 -11.60
N ASN A 254 27.95 -10.07 -10.29
CA ASN A 254 28.40 -9.02 -9.39
C ASN A 254 29.62 -9.41 -8.56
N ASP A 255 30.59 -10.08 -9.20
CA ASP A 255 31.86 -10.48 -8.61
C ASP A 255 31.70 -11.27 -7.29
N GLY A 256 30.69 -12.12 -7.19
CA GLY A 256 30.36 -12.91 -6.02
C GLY A 256 29.68 -12.13 -4.89
N SER A 257 29.41 -10.84 -5.07
CA SER A 257 28.75 -10.02 -4.06
C SER A 257 27.23 -9.99 -4.25
N LYS A 258 26.49 -10.29 -3.17
CA LYS A 258 25.04 -10.14 -3.15
C LYS A 258 24.57 -8.68 -2.97
N TYR A 259 25.49 -7.76 -2.64
CA TYR A 259 25.16 -6.37 -2.35
C TYR A 259 25.40 -5.49 -3.56
N LEU A 260 24.47 -4.56 -3.83
CA LEU A 260 24.74 -3.33 -4.56
C LEU A 260 24.96 -2.22 -3.56
N VAL A 261 25.98 -1.39 -3.80
CA VAL A 261 26.41 -0.35 -2.86
C VAL A 261 26.64 0.95 -3.61
N ASN A 262 26.06 2.04 -3.12
CA ASN A 262 26.42 3.38 -3.55
C ASN A 262 27.51 3.93 -2.62
N THR A 263 28.76 3.92 -3.08
CA THR A 263 29.94 4.29 -2.28
C THR A 263 29.92 5.75 -1.84
N ASP A 264 29.39 6.65 -2.66
CA ASP A 264 29.29 8.08 -2.34
C ASP A 264 28.27 8.31 -1.24
N ALA A 265 27.13 7.60 -1.31
CA ALA A 265 26.13 7.65 -0.27
C ALA A 265 26.62 7.01 1.05
N VAL A 266 27.39 5.93 0.99
CA VAL A 266 28.03 5.35 2.18
C VAL A 266 28.99 6.34 2.84
N ALA A 267 29.74 7.10 2.05
CA ALA A 267 30.65 8.12 2.58
C ALA A 267 29.89 9.26 3.31
N LEU A 268 28.67 9.58 2.86
CA LEU A 268 27.84 10.65 3.44
C LEU A 268 26.98 10.18 4.62
N TYR A 269 26.36 9.00 4.52
CA TYR A 269 25.31 8.53 5.44
C TYR A 269 25.68 7.28 6.22
N GLY A 270 26.85 6.68 5.94
CA GLY A 270 27.25 5.40 6.48
C GLY A 270 26.57 4.22 5.77
N TRP A 271 26.91 3.00 6.22
CA TRP A 271 26.34 1.78 5.68
C TRP A 271 24.91 1.55 6.20
N ARG A 272 23.96 1.49 5.30
CA ARG A 272 22.57 1.17 5.61
C ARG A 272 21.95 0.35 4.48
N CYS A 273 21.71 -0.94 4.75
CA CYS A 273 21.12 -1.83 3.77
C CYS A 273 19.59 -1.73 3.80
N ALA A 274 18.98 -1.66 2.61
CA ALA A 274 17.53 -1.67 2.47
C ALA A 274 16.92 -3.01 2.93
N PRO A 275 15.71 -3.01 3.49
CA PRO A 275 14.93 -4.21 3.73
C PRO A 275 14.70 -4.99 2.44
N LEU A 276 14.63 -6.33 2.53
CA LEU A 276 14.49 -7.21 1.35
C LEU A 276 13.15 -7.04 0.63
N ASP A 277 12.10 -6.69 1.34
CA ASP A 277 10.77 -6.40 0.80
C ASP A 277 10.78 -5.26 -0.23
N LEU A 278 11.66 -4.28 -0.05
CA LEU A 278 11.84 -3.18 -1.01
C LEU A 278 12.67 -3.57 -2.24
N THR A 279 13.44 -4.65 -2.18
CA THR A 279 14.43 -5.02 -3.20
C THR A 279 14.21 -6.43 -3.76
N THR A 280 12.99 -6.92 -3.64
CA THR A 280 12.54 -8.20 -4.21
C THR A 280 11.58 -7.93 -5.37
N TRP A 281 11.89 -8.50 -6.54
CA TRP A 281 11.12 -8.35 -7.78
C TRP A 281 10.80 -9.72 -8.37
N ASP A 282 9.56 -10.17 -8.20
CA ASP A 282 9.09 -11.48 -8.66
C ASP A 282 8.99 -11.59 -10.20
N ASP A 283 9.04 -10.45 -10.89
CA ASP A 283 9.02 -10.32 -12.36
C ASP A 283 10.40 -10.44 -13.01
N VAL A 284 11.49 -10.48 -12.24
CA VAL A 284 12.86 -10.49 -12.78
C VAL A 284 13.46 -11.88 -12.72
N THR A 285 13.62 -12.49 -13.88
CA THR A 285 14.09 -13.88 -14.05
C THR A 285 15.55 -14.01 -14.48
N MET A 286 16.26 -12.90 -14.72
CA MET A 286 17.67 -12.91 -15.16
C MET A 286 18.55 -12.09 -14.21
N PRO A 287 19.73 -12.62 -13.78
CA PRO A 287 20.64 -11.92 -12.88
C PRO A 287 21.12 -10.56 -13.38
N GLU A 288 21.38 -10.41 -14.69
CA GLU A 288 21.85 -9.16 -15.30
C GLU A 288 20.76 -8.07 -15.23
N ASN A 289 19.52 -8.44 -15.53
CA ASN A 289 18.37 -7.54 -15.42
C ASN A 289 18.12 -7.16 -13.97
N LEU A 290 18.25 -8.12 -13.05
CA LEU A 290 18.13 -7.90 -11.61
C LEU A 290 19.17 -6.91 -11.10
N LYS A 291 20.44 -7.06 -11.53
CA LYS A 291 21.52 -6.11 -11.20
C LYS A 291 21.22 -4.71 -11.73
N THR A 292 20.78 -4.62 -12.98
CA THR A 292 20.45 -3.33 -13.63
C THR A 292 19.29 -2.64 -12.92
N LYS A 293 18.20 -3.37 -12.68
CA LYS A 293 17.01 -2.87 -11.95
C LYS A 293 17.35 -2.45 -10.52
N GLY A 294 18.11 -3.29 -9.80
CA GLY A 294 18.57 -3.00 -8.44
C GLY A 294 19.47 -1.77 -8.37
N ALA A 295 20.41 -1.60 -9.32
CA ALA A 295 21.27 -0.43 -9.38
C ALA A 295 20.51 0.85 -9.70
N ALA A 296 19.57 0.81 -10.63
CA ALA A 296 18.69 1.94 -10.94
C ALA A 296 17.84 2.33 -9.73
N PHE A 297 17.27 1.36 -9.03
CA PHE A 297 16.46 1.58 -7.84
C PHE A 297 17.27 2.13 -6.66
N LEU A 298 18.47 1.58 -6.41
CA LEU A 298 19.37 2.07 -5.38
C LEU A 298 19.73 3.55 -5.61
N ASN A 299 20.17 3.89 -6.82
CA ASN A 299 20.65 5.23 -7.13
C ASN A 299 19.51 6.23 -7.38
N GLY A 300 18.39 5.76 -7.89
CA GLY A 300 17.23 6.59 -8.23
C GLY A 300 16.30 6.86 -7.05
N THR A 301 16.13 5.89 -6.16
CA THR A 301 15.09 5.91 -5.11
C THR A 301 15.66 5.79 -3.71
N LEU A 302 16.48 4.76 -3.45
CA LEU A 302 16.89 4.42 -2.09
C LEU A 302 17.88 5.42 -1.47
N VAL A 303 18.76 6.02 -2.27
CA VAL A 303 19.78 6.98 -1.80
C VAL A 303 19.22 8.37 -1.57
N LYS A 304 18.05 8.68 -2.16
CA LYS A 304 17.48 10.02 -2.05
C LYS A 304 16.96 10.30 -0.65
N LEU A 305 17.30 11.48 -0.13
CA LEU A 305 16.65 12.02 1.07
C LEU A 305 15.21 12.40 0.72
N THR A 306 14.30 12.05 1.59
CA THR A 306 12.93 12.57 1.48
C THR A 306 12.94 14.05 1.84
N ASN A 307 12.56 14.88 0.88
CA ASN A 307 12.48 16.33 1.04
C ASN A 307 11.03 16.75 0.80
N SER A 308 10.33 17.07 1.87
CA SER A 308 8.96 17.56 1.82
C SER A 308 8.95 19.02 2.23
N ILE A 309 8.39 19.84 1.36
CA ILE A 309 8.22 21.28 1.60
C ILE A 309 6.72 21.57 1.64
N LYS A 310 6.28 22.20 2.71
CA LYS A 310 4.96 22.80 2.84
C LYS A 310 5.15 24.30 2.90
N LEU A 311 4.45 25.03 2.06
CA LEU A 311 4.52 26.47 2.02
C LEU A 311 3.14 27.09 1.83
N THR A 312 2.99 28.33 2.26
CA THR A 312 1.87 29.19 1.94
C THR A 312 2.40 30.25 0.98
N ALA A 313 1.81 30.31 -0.20
CA ALA A 313 2.19 31.28 -1.22
C ALA A 313 0.97 32.04 -1.69
N GLU A 314 1.19 33.29 -2.05
CA GLU A 314 0.20 34.12 -2.73
C GLU A 314 0.24 33.78 -4.22
N ASP A 315 -0.91 33.47 -4.79
CA ASP A 315 -1.02 33.26 -6.24
C ASP A 315 -1.19 34.62 -6.93
N LEU A 316 -0.15 35.04 -7.61
CA LEU A 316 -0.09 36.36 -8.23
C LEU A 316 -1.18 36.60 -9.30
N ALA A 317 -1.69 35.51 -9.91
CA ALA A 317 -2.81 35.62 -10.85
C ALA A 317 -4.10 36.08 -10.15
N HIS A 318 -4.27 35.80 -8.85
CA HIS A 318 -5.40 36.32 -8.07
C HIS A 318 -5.26 37.81 -7.76
N LEU A 319 -4.04 38.33 -7.74
CA LEU A 319 -3.75 39.75 -7.54
C LEU A 319 -3.78 40.55 -8.85
N GLY A 320 -4.13 39.92 -9.98
CA GLY A 320 -4.24 40.59 -11.29
C GLY A 320 -2.92 40.72 -12.03
N VAL A 321 -1.87 40.01 -11.61
CA VAL A 321 -0.63 39.88 -12.36
C VAL A 321 -0.87 38.94 -13.54
N GLU A 322 -0.33 39.27 -14.73
CA GLU A 322 -0.37 38.40 -15.90
C GLU A 322 0.53 37.16 -15.69
N SER A 323 -0.03 36.14 -15.07
CA SER A 323 0.61 34.83 -14.84
C SER A 323 -0.45 33.74 -14.85
N ASP A 324 -0.03 32.49 -15.03
CA ASP A 324 -0.90 31.34 -14.79
C ASP A 324 -1.12 31.14 -13.27
N THR A 325 -2.18 30.46 -12.90
CA THR A 325 -2.41 30.04 -11.50
C THR A 325 -1.68 28.74 -11.22
N PHE A 326 -1.32 28.51 -9.95
CA PHE A 326 -0.82 27.20 -9.53
C PHE A 326 -1.86 26.10 -9.74
N GLY A 327 -1.44 25.02 -10.38
CA GLY A 327 -2.25 23.83 -10.62
C GLY A 327 -1.72 22.64 -9.85
N PHE A 328 -2.60 21.70 -9.51
CA PHE A 328 -2.19 20.43 -8.93
C PHE A 328 -1.34 19.63 -9.92
N LEU A 329 -0.20 19.14 -9.48
CA LEU A 329 0.85 18.46 -10.25
C LEU A 329 1.55 19.37 -11.29
N ASP A 330 1.47 20.68 -11.15
CA ASP A 330 2.33 21.57 -11.94
C ASP A 330 3.77 21.55 -11.43
N TYR A 331 4.72 21.71 -12.34
CA TYR A 331 6.10 22.03 -11.98
C TYR A 331 6.19 23.50 -11.58
N VAL A 332 6.81 23.75 -10.44
CA VAL A 332 7.00 25.12 -9.94
C VAL A 332 8.45 25.33 -9.52
N ARG A 333 9.01 26.47 -9.90
CA ARG A 333 10.32 26.91 -9.40
C ARG A 333 10.15 27.52 -8.01
N VAL A 334 11.00 27.12 -7.07
CA VAL A 334 11.03 27.68 -5.71
C VAL A 334 12.40 28.26 -5.43
N SER A 335 12.43 29.53 -5.02
CA SER A 335 13.64 30.29 -4.73
C SER A 335 13.56 30.87 -3.31
N ILE A 336 14.22 30.19 -2.34
CA ILE A 336 14.29 30.62 -0.93
C ILE A 336 15.76 30.71 -0.55
N TYR A 337 16.36 31.86 -0.73
CA TYR A 337 17.79 32.07 -0.51
C TYR A 337 18.23 31.80 0.92
N THR A 338 17.41 32.07 1.92
CA THR A 338 17.71 31.81 3.34
C THR A 338 17.82 30.33 3.67
N ALA A 339 17.14 29.47 2.89
CA ALA A 339 17.16 28.02 3.04
C ALA A 339 18.03 27.33 1.99
N ASN A 340 18.73 28.09 1.13
CA ASN A 340 19.52 27.60 0.00
C ASN A 340 18.72 26.68 -0.92
N ILE A 341 17.48 27.08 -1.24
CA ILE A 341 16.57 26.39 -2.15
C ILE A 341 16.48 27.23 -3.43
N ASN A 342 16.83 26.64 -4.58
CA ASN A 342 16.58 27.18 -5.92
C ASN A 342 16.48 26.02 -6.90
N GLN A 343 15.30 25.41 -6.94
CA GLN A 343 15.09 24.25 -7.80
C GLN A 343 13.61 24.12 -8.19
N ILE A 344 13.35 23.22 -9.13
CA ILE A 344 12.02 22.88 -9.59
C ILE A 344 11.46 21.77 -8.69
N TYR A 345 10.21 21.92 -8.29
CA TYR A 345 9.45 20.92 -7.57
C TYR A 345 8.16 20.59 -8.31
N LEU A 346 7.65 19.41 -8.09
CA LEU A 346 6.28 19.04 -8.45
C LEU A 346 5.35 19.46 -7.30
N LEU A 347 4.23 20.08 -7.62
CA LEU A 347 3.21 20.51 -6.68
C LEU A 347 2.31 19.31 -6.33
N THR A 348 2.67 18.57 -5.27
CA THR A 348 2.01 17.31 -4.85
C THR A 348 0.81 17.50 -3.95
N GLY A 349 0.51 18.74 -3.56
CA GLY A 349 -0.69 19.05 -2.80
C GLY A 349 -1.02 20.52 -2.86
N ILE A 350 -2.32 20.83 -2.92
CA ILE A 350 -2.82 22.19 -2.91
C ILE A 350 -4.11 22.26 -2.08
N THR A 351 -4.20 23.26 -1.21
CA THR A 351 -5.43 23.59 -0.49
C THR A 351 -5.77 25.04 -0.84
N ILE A 352 -6.96 25.22 -1.37
CA ILE A 352 -7.44 26.51 -1.88
C ILE A 352 -8.70 26.90 -1.11
N PRO A 353 -8.67 27.91 -0.23
CA PRO A 353 -9.87 28.58 0.22
C PRO A 353 -10.50 29.29 -1.00
N LEU A 354 -11.70 28.85 -1.42
CA LEU A 354 -12.28 29.34 -2.68
C LEU A 354 -12.88 30.74 -2.54
N ASP A 355 -13.13 31.18 -1.33
CA ASP A 355 -13.57 32.52 -0.95
C ASP A 355 -12.39 33.51 -0.84
N ASP A 356 -11.21 33.03 -0.48
CA ASP A 356 -9.96 33.81 -0.50
C ASP A 356 -8.80 33.00 -1.12
N PRO A 357 -8.78 32.83 -2.45
CA PRO A 357 -7.75 32.03 -3.11
C PRO A 357 -6.33 32.60 -3.01
N SER A 358 -6.14 33.79 -2.45
CA SER A 358 -4.81 34.32 -2.19
C SER A 358 -4.10 33.62 -1.04
N GLU A 359 -4.84 32.96 -0.15
CA GLU A 359 -4.36 32.25 1.03
C GLU A 359 -4.08 30.74 0.76
N LEU A 360 -3.82 30.37 -0.49
CA LEU A 360 -3.59 28.96 -0.83
C LEU A 360 -2.35 28.38 -0.15
N THR A 361 -2.46 27.11 0.22
CA THR A 361 -1.35 26.33 0.78
C THR A 361 -0.90 25.27 -0.20
N ILE A 362 0.41 25.18 -0.42
CA ILE A 362 1.05 24.29 -1.38
C ILE A 362 1.92 23.28 -0.63
N SER A 363 1.88 22.03 -1.07
CA SER A 363 2.83 21.00 -0.69
C SER A 363 3.67 20.60 -1.89
N LEU A 364 4.98 20.54 -1.71
CA LEU A 364 5.95 20.25 -2.76
C LEU A 364 6.78 19.01 -2.39
N GLY A 365 7.22 18.26 -3.41
CA GLY A 365 8.05 17.09 -3.23
C GLY A 365 7.27 15.85 -2.77
N ILE A 366 7.97 14.81 -2.38
CA ILE A 366 7.35 13.57 -1.92
C ILE A 366 6.69 13.82 -0.57
N THR A 367 5.38 13.64 -0.50
CA THR A 367 4.65 13.68 0.78
C THR A 367 5.16 12.52 1.64
N THR A 368 5.80 12.82 2.77
CA THR A 368 6.16 11.78 3.74
C THR A 368 4.87 11.14 4.25
N LEU A 369 4.74 9.86 4.01
CA LEU A 369 3.68 9.07 4.63
C LEU A 369 3.76 9.23 6.15
N SER A 370 2.63 9.38 6.80
CA SER A 370 2.59 9.36 8.25
C SER A 370 3.14 8.02 8.79
N LEU A 371 3.63 8.00 10.03
CA LEU A 371 4.04 6.75 10.69
C LEU A 371 2.94 5.68 10.64
N THR A 372 1.68 6.10 10.67
CA THR A 372 0.50 5.24 10.56
C THR A 372 0.38 4.63 9.16
N ASP A 373 0.63 5.43 8.10
CA ASP A 373 0.60 4.94 6.72
C ASP A 373 1.76 3.99 6.44
N GLN A 374 2.95 4.26 6.99
CA GLN A 374 4.11 3.36 6.91
C GLN A 374 3.86 2.04 7.64
N GLN A 375 3.22 2.08 8.81
CA GLN A 375 2.84 0.89 9.56
C GLN A 375 1.73 0.10 8.86
N ALA A 376 0.74 0.80 8.28
CA ALA A 376 -0.30 0.17 7.48
C ALA A 376 0.27 -0.54 6.24
N ARG A 377 1.24 0.07 5.54
CA ARG A 377 1.96 -0.56 4.42
C ARG A 377 2.71 -1.81 4.89
N ARG A 378 3.52 -1.72 5.96
CA ARG A 378 4.24 -2.88 6.51
C ARG A 378 3.30 -4.01 6.93
N THR A 379 2.15 -3.68 7.49
CA THR A 379 1.13 -4.68 7.86
C THR A 379 0.51 -5.31 6.62
N SER A 380 0.19 -4.53 5.59
CA SER A 380 -0.32 -5.03 4.31
C SER A 380 0.70 -5.95 3.63
N ASP A 381 2.00 -5.60 3.66
CA ASP A 381 3.07 -6.42 3.09
C ASP A 381 3.24 -7.74 3.85
N ILE A 382 3.17 -7.73 5.19
CA ILE A 382 3.22 -8.95 6.02
C ILE A 382 1.98 -9.81 5.75
N VAL A 383 0.80 -9.23 5.67
CA VAL A 383 -0.44 -9.95 5.33
C VAL A 383 -0.31 -10.56 3.93
N GLY A 384 0.16 -9.82 2.94
CA GLY A 384 0.39 -10.33 1.59
C GLY A 384 1.47 -11.42 1.51
N GLN A 385 2.46 -11.43 2.41
CA GLN A 385 3.44 -12.52 2.51
C GLN A 385 2.83 -13.77 3.16
N VAL A 386 2.03 -13.60 4.22
CA VAL A 386 1.32 -14.71 4.87
C VAL A 386 0.33 -15.36 3.90
N GLU A 387 -0.40 -14.56 3.13
CA GLU A 387 -1.34 -15.03 2.11
C GLU A 387 -0.63 -15.82 1.00
N ARG A 388 0.53 -15.35 0.52
CA ARG A 388 1.34 -16.10 -0.46
C ARG A 388 1.83 -17.44 0.08
N VAL A 389 2.23 -17.50 1.36
CA VAL A 389 2.64 -18.76 2.01
C VAL A 389 1.45 -19.71 2.17
N GLU A 390 0.28 -19.21 2.56
CA GLU A 390 -0.94 -20.02 2.66
C GLU A 390 -1.35 -20.60 1.31
N SER A 391 -1.27 -19.81 0.23
CA SER A 391 -1.55 -20.25 -1.12
C SER A 391 -0.55 -21.31 -1.60
N SER A 392 0.75 -21.03 -1.48
CA SER A 392 1.78 -22.00 -1.85
C SER A 392 1.63 -23.33 -1.09
N VAL A 393 1.25 -23.28 0.19
CA VAL A 393 0.94 -24.47 0.99
C VAL A 393 -0.30 -25.19 0.44
N SER A 394 -1.33 -24.46 0.02
CA SER A 394 -2.54 -25.04 -0.56
C SER A 394 -2.27 -25.72 -1.91
N GLU A 395 -1.48 -25.07 -2.78
CA GLU A 395 -1.06 -25.65 -4.08
C GLU A 395 -0.23 -26.93 -3.89
N VAL A 396 0.75 -26.91 -2.98
CA VAL A 396 1.55 -28.09 -2.64
C VAL A 396 0.66 -29.22 -2.09
N GLN A 397 -0.34 -28.91 -1.26
CA GLN A 397 -1.28 -29.90 -0.77
C GLN A 397 -2.13 -30.52 -1.90
N GLN A 398 -2.60 -29.71 -2.85
CA GLN A 398 -3.35 -30.19 -4.01
C GLN A 398 -2.47 -31.05 -4.93
N GLN A 399 -1.22 -30.63 -5.16
CA GLN A 399 -0.27 -31.41 -5.95
C GLN A 399 0.03 -32.76 -5.29
N ILE A 400 0.34 -32.78 -4.00
CA ILE A 400 0.55 -34.02 -3.25
C ILE A 400 -0.68 -34.93 -3.29
N ALA A 401 -1.88 -34.37 -3.16
CA ALA A 401 -3.11 -35.16 -3.26
C ALA A 401 -3.30 -35.79 -4.65
N SER A 402 -2.97 -35.03 -5.71
CA SER A 402 -2.99 -35.51 -7.10
C SER A 402 -1.96 -36.61 -7.33
N ASP A 403 -0.72 -36.41 -6.89
CA ASP A 403 0.37 -37.36 -7.02
C ASP A 403 0.06 -38.69 -6.27
N ILE A 404 -0.51 -38.59 -5.07
CA ILE A 404 -0.97 -39.75 -4.30
C ILE A 404 -2.07 -40.50 -5.04
N ALA A 405 -3.02 -39.80 -5.67
CA ALA A 405 -4.09 -40.43 -6.45
C ALA A 405 -3.53 -41.16 -7.67
N GLU A 406 -2.59 -40.56 -8.41
CA GLU A 406 -1.95 -41.15 -9.58
C GLU A 406 -1.12 -42.40 -9.22
N VAL A 407 -0.33 -42.31 -8.13
CA VAL A 407 0.45 -43.45 -7.61
C VAL A 407 -0.49 -44.58 -7.19
N SER A 408 -1.58 -44.25 -6.47
CA SER A 408 -2.58 -45.26 -6.02
C SER A 408 -3.23 -45.97 -7.22
N GLU A 409 -3.61 -45.23 -8.28
CA GLU A 409 -4.18 -45.80 -9.49
C GLU A 409 -3.15 -46.69 -10.25
N THR A 410 -1.91 -46.24 -10.29
CA THR A 410 -0.81 -47.00 -10.92
C THR A 410 -0.54 -48.29 -10.18
N PHE A 411 -0.51 -48.29 -8.86
CA PHE A 411 -0.38 -49.49 -8.04
C PHE A 411 -1.57 -50.45 -8.21
N THR A 412 -2.79 -49.93 -8.27
CA THR A 412 -3.98 -50.75 -8.49
C THR A 412 -3.91 -51.44 -9.83
N ARG A 413 -3.56 -50.71 -10.90
CA ARG A 413 -3.37 -51.30 -12.24
C ARG A 413 -2.24 -52.34 -12.29
N LEU A 414 -1.13 -52.11 -11.59
CA LEU A 414 -0.02 -53.06 -11.51
C LEU A 414 -0.41 -54.33 -10.79
N ILE A 415 -1.17 -54.21 -9.69
CA ILE A 415 -1.69 -55.37 -8.93
C ILE A 415 -2.65 -56.19 -9.77
N GLU A 416 -3.58 -55.54 -10.48
CA GLU A 416 -4.53 -56.19 -11.39
C GLU A 416 -3.80 -56.93 -12.52
N SER A 417 -2.88 -56.24 -13.22
CA SER A 417 -2.07 -56.82 -14.29
C SER A 417 -1.20 -58.00 -13.83
N THR A 418 -0.60 -57.86 -12.65
CA THR A 418 0.21 -58.94 -12.06
C THR A 418 -0.65 -60.15 -11.68
N SER A 419 -1.85 -59.91 -11.13
CA SER A 419 -2.82 -60.95 -10.79
C SER A 419 -3.28 -61.70 -12.02
N GLU A 420 -3.63 -60.97 -13.09
CA GLU A 420 -4.02 -61.56 -14.38
C GLU A 420 -2.89 -62.40 -15.02
N SER A 421 -1.65 -61.86 -14.98
CA SER A 421 -0.46 -62.55 -15.45
C SER A 421 -0.21 -63.85 -14.67
N ILE A 422 -0.29 -63.81 -13.34
CA ILE A 422 -0.14 -64.99 -12.50
C ILE A 422 -1.25 -66.01 -12.75
N MET A 423 -2.50 -65.53 -12.87
CA MET A 423 -3.64 -66.43 -13.20
C MET A 423 -3.49 -67.10 -14.56
N SER A 424 -3.04 -66.34 -15.58
CA SER A 424 -2.77 -66.87 -16.93
C SER A 424 -1.64 -67.91 -16.93
N GLN A 425 -0.55 -67.65 -16.21
CA GLN A 425 0.55 -68.60 -16.05
C GLN A 425 0.13 -69.87 -15.29
N CYS A 426 -0.64 -69.74 -14.21
CA CYS A 426 -1.18 -70.86 -13.47
C CYS A 426 -2.15 -71.69 -14.31
N ALA A 427 -2.96 -71.07 -15.18
CA ALA A 427 -3.86 -71.80 -16.08
C ALA A 427 -3.12 -72.58 -17.17
N SER A 428 -1.88 -72.21 -17.52
CA SER A 428 -1.04 -72.90 -18.47
C SER A 428 -0.27 -74.09 -17.93
N ILE A 429 -0.10 -74.18 -16.62
CA ILE A 429 0.58 -75.25 -15.92
C ILE A 429 -0.50 -76.14 -15.31
N TYR A 430 -0.64 -77.39 -15.82
CA TYR A 430 -1.64 -78.39 -15.40
C TYR A 430 -1.55 -78.71 -13.89
N VAL A 431 -2.31 -77.99 -13.06
CA VAL A 431 -2.49 -78.26 -11.63
C VAL A 431 -3.94 -78.70 -11.39
N SER A 432 -4.19 -79.71 -10.56
CA SER A 432 -5.56 -80.17 -10.27
C SER A 432 -6.43 -79.01 -9.82
N SER A 433 -7.69 -78.95 -10.27
CA SER A 433 -8.61 -77.83 -10.09
C SER A 433 -8.78 -77.36 -8.63
N THR A 434 -8.64 -78.29 -7.65
CA THR A 434 -8.72 -77.98 -6.22
C THR A 434 -7.49 -77.23 -5.69
N SER A 435 -6.29 -77.65 -6.05
CA SER A 435 -5.05 -76.98 -5.64
C SER A 435 -4.88 -75.60 -6.31
N PHE A 436 -5.41 -75.47 -7.54
CA PHE A 436 -5.41 -74.18 -8.28
C PHE A 436 -6.36 -73.17 -7.60
N SER A 437 -7.56 -73.59 -7.20
CA SER A 437 -8.52 -72.72 -6.50
C SER A 437 -8.00 -72.25 -5.16
N GLU A 438 -7.35 -73.16 -4.39
CA GLU A 438 -6.74 -72.77 -3.10
C GLU A 438 -5.58 -71.78 -3.29
N TYR A 439 -4.75 -71.97 -4.34
CA TYR A 439 -3.65 -71.03 -4.65
C TYR A 439 -4.15 -69.66 -5.12
N GLN A 440 -5.22 -69.66 -5.92
CA GLN A 440 -5.90 -68.47 -6.40
C GLN A 440 -6.48 -67.65 -5.25
N GLU A 441 -7.09 -68.34 -4.24
CA GLU A 441 -7.64 -67.68 -3.06
C GLU A 441 -6.55 -67.10 -2.13
N GLN A 442 -5.41 -67.80 -2.01
CA GLN A 442 -4.26 -67.32 -1.27
C GLN A 442 -3.62 -66.07 -1.90
N ILE A 443 -3.43 -66.08 -3.22
CA ILE A 443 -2.88 -64.92 -3.98
C ILE A 443 -3.83 -63.74 -3.92
N SER A 444 -5.12 -63.95 -4.11
CA SER A 444 -6.14 -62.92 -4.02
C SER A 444 -6.18 -62.27 -2.64
N THR A 445 -6.05 -63.11 -1.58
CA THR A 445 -5.99 -62.63 -0.20
C THR A 445 -4.73 -61.82 0.08
N MET A 446 -3.55 -62.25 -0.40
CA MET A 446 -2.30 -61.50 -0.27
C MET A 446 -2.32 -60.16 -1.03
N LEU A 447 -2.86 -60.14 -2.26
CA LEU A 447 -3.01 -58.92 -3.02
C LEU A 447 -3.95 -57.90 -2.34
N THR A 448 -5.08 -58.40 -1.82
CA THR A 448 -6.04 -57.57 -1.07
C THR A 448 -5.42 -56.99 0.20
N GLN A 449 -4.66 -57.80 0.96
CA GLN A 449 -3.94 -57.36 2.17
C GLN A 449 -2.87 -56.32 1.83
N THR A 450 -2.17 -56.49 0.70
CA THR A 450 -1.16 -55.53 0.24
C THR A 450 -1.81 -54.18 -0.18
N ALA A 451 -2.91 -54.26 -0.92
CA ALA A 451 -3.68 -53.04 -1.32
C ALA A 451 -4.24 -52.32 -0.07
N GLN A 452 -4.75 -53.06 0.92
CA GLN A 452 -5.21 -52.47 2.19
C GLN A 452 -4.04 -51.84 2.97
N GLY A 453 -2.87 -52.47 2.97
CA GLY A 453 -1.66 -51.95 3.59
C GLY A 453 -1.22 -50.61 2.99
N PHE A 454 -1.22 -50.49 1.66
CA PHE A 454 -0.93 -49.24 0.98
C PHE A 454 -1.98 -48.17 1.29
N SER A 455 -3.27 -48.49 1.22
CA SER A 455 -4.34 -47.55 1.57
C SER A 455 -4.22 -47.02 3.01
N MET A 456 -3.83 -47.86 3.98
CA MET A 456 -3.57 -47.39 5.35
C MET A 456 -2.36 -46.45 5.44
N GLN A 457 -1.29 -46.72 4.68
CA GLN A 457 -0.12 -45.81 4.65
C GLN A 457 -0.45 -44.45 4.06
N PHE A 458 -1.20 -44.41 2.96
CA PHE A 458 -1.65 -43.15 2.34
C PHE A 458 -2.59 -42.35 3.25
N ASN A 459 -3.53 -43.02 3.92
CA ASN A 459 -4.40 -42.38 4.90
C ASN A 459 -3.61 -41.81 6.08
N ASN A 460 -2.57 -42.50 6.53
CA ASN A 460 -1.70 -42.03 7.62
C ASN A 460 -0.90 -40.78 7.18
N LEU A 461 -0.37 -40.77 5.95
CA LEU A 461 0.32 -39.61 5.39
C LEU A 461 -0.62 -38.41 5.23
N THR A 462 -1.84 -38.64 4.74
CA THR A 462 -2.87 -37.58 4.62
C THR A 462 -3.22 -36.99 6.00
N GLN A 463 -3.34 -37.83 7.04
CA GLN A 463 -3.56 -37.37 8.42
C GLN A 463 -2.38 -36.53 8.95
N GLN A 464 -1.14 -36.91 8.65
CA GLN A 464 0.05 -36.15 9.07
C GLN A 464 0.08 -34.76 8.39
N ILE A 465 -0.25 -34.67 7.12
CA ILE A 465 -0.35 -33.38 6.38
C ILE A 465 -1.45 -32.50 6.98
N THR A 466 -2.60 -33.09 7.32
CA THR A 466 -3.71 -32.35 7.95
C THR A 466 -3.33 -31.83 9.34
N MET A 467 -2.60 -32.63 10.14
CA MET A 467 -2.09 -32.19 11.44
C MET A 467 -1.08 -31.04 11.30
N LEU A 468 -0.19 -31.10 10.32
CA LEU A 468 0.79 -30.04 10.07
C LEU A 468 0.10 -28.73 9.74
N ASN A 469 -0.91 -28.75 8.86
CA ASN A 469 -1.72 -27.58 8.53
C ASN A 469 -2.44 -27.01 9.77
N GLY A 470 -3.03 -27.88 10.60
CA GLY A 470 -3.65 -27.49 11.87
C GLY A 470 -2.66 -26.84 12.84
N THR A 471 -1.39 -27.28 12.85
CA THR A 471 -0.34 -26.69 13.69
C THR A 471 0.01 -25.29 13.24
N VAL A 472 0.13 -25.05 11.92
CA VAL A 472 0.40 -23.71 11.35
C VAL A 472 -0.74 -22.76 11.66
N GLN A 473 -1.98 -23.15 11.45
CA GLN A 473 -3.15 -22.34 11.81
C GLN A 473 -3.20 -22.01 13.31
N THR A 474 -2.84 -22.95 14.15
CA THR A 474 -2.79 -22.73 15.62
C THR A 474 -1.72 -21.71 15.99
N GLN A 475 -0.56 -21.72 15.33
CA GLN A 475 0.49 -20.72 15.56
C GLN A 475 0.05 -19.31 15.14
N ILE A 476 -0.59 -19.18 13.99
CA ILE A 476 -1.15 -17.90 13.52
C ILE A 476 -2.21 -17.40 14.51
N ALA A 477 -3.15 -18.23 14.90
CA ALA A 477 -4.18 -17.89 15.88
C ALA A 477 -3.59 -17.50 17.25
N THR A 478 -2.50 -18.14 17.66
CA THR A 478 -1.81 -17.82 18.90
C THR A 478 -1.14 -16.44 18.83
N THR A 479 -0.47 -16.14 17.72
CA THR A 479 0.17 -14.82 17.52
C THR A 479 -0.87 -13.71 17.50
N SER A 480 -1.98 -13.90 16.78
CA SER A 480 -3.09 -12.93 16.69
C SER A 480 -3.80 -12.72 18.02
N LYS A 481 -3.68 -13.64 18.96
CA LYS A 481 -4.21 -13.50 20.31
C LYS A 481 -3.47 -12.45 21.13
N TYR A 482 -2.19 -12.23 20.86
CA TYR A 482 -1.34 -11.32 21.64
C TYR A 482 -1.08 -9.99 20.94
N ILE A 483 -1.13 -9.94 19.61
CA ILE A 483 -0.93 -8.72 18.83
C ILE A 483 -2.18 -8.50 17.97
N ARG A 484 -2.88 -7.40 18.19
CA ARG A 484 -4.12 -7.07 17.51
C ARG A 484 -4.05 -5.68 16.90
N PHE A 485 -4.75 -5.49 15.80
CA PHE A 485 -4.94 -4.19 15.16
C PHE A 485 -6.39 -3.76 15.40
N VAL A 486 -6.58 -2.70 16.17
CA VAL A 486 -7.90 -2.21 16.58
C VAL A 486 -7.98 -0.72 16.35
N ASP A 487 -8.94 -0.27 15.55
CA ASP A 487 -9.19 1.14 15.23
C ASP A 487 -7.90 1.89 14.83
N GLY A 488 -7.12 1.30 13.93
CA GLY A 488 -5.87 1.89 13.43
C GLY A 488 -4.70 1.90 14.42
N ASN A 489 -4.80 1.20 15.55
CA ASN A 489 -3.74 1.10 16.55
C ASN A 489 -3.26 -0.35 16.70
N ILE A 490 -1.98 -0.53 17.06
CA ILE A 490 -1.46 -1.82 17.48
C ILE A 490 -1.73 -1.99 18.97
N VAL A 491 -2.39 -3.07 19.35
CA VAL A 491 -2.64 -3.43 20.75
C VAL A 491 -1.91 -4.73 21.07
N ILE A 492 -0.98 -4.67 22.01
CA ILE A 492 -0.23 -5.80 22.51
C ILE A 492 -0.81 -6.18 23.87
N GLY A 493 -1.32 -7.41 23.95
CA GLY A 493 -1.97 -7.98 25.12
C GLY A 493 -3.17 -8.82 24.74
N ILE A 494 -3.50 -9.80 25.59
CA ILE A 494 -4.66 -10.66 25.40
C ILE A 494 -5.95 -9.84 25.59
N GLU A 495 -6.96 -10.08 24.78
CA GLU A 495 -8.27 -9.46 24.94
C GLU A 495 -8.88 -9.77 26.32
N GLY A 496 -9.36 -8.72 26.99
CA GLY A 496 -9.87 -8.84 28.36
C GLY A 496 -8.79 -8.84 29.46
N ASN A 497 -7.50 -8.77 29.11
CA ASN A 497 -6.45 -8.59 30.09
C ASN A 497 -6.47 -7.11 30.56
N PRO A 498 -6.40 -6.84 31.88
CA PRO A 498 -6.39 -5.47 32.40
C PRO A 498 -5.20 -4.65 31.90
N LEU A 499 -4.03 -5.27 31.68
CA LEU A 499 -2.81 -4.57 31.24
C LEU A 499 -2.57 -4.78 29.75
N ILE A 500 -2.57 -3.68 29.00
CA ILE A 500 -2.26 -3.65 27.58
C ILE A 500 -1.32 -2.51 27.20
N LEU A 501 -0.54 -2.71 26.15
CA LEU A 501 0.23 -1.67 25.47
C LEU A 501 -0.50 -1.30 24.18
N LYS A 502 -0.86 -0.03 24.01
CA LYS A 502 -1.49 0.50 22.80
C LYS A 502 -0.53 1.44 22.09
N ILE A 503 -0.24 1.17 20.84
CA ILE A 503 0.62 2.01 19.98
C ILE A 503 -0.30 2.68 18.96
N GLY A 504 -0.45 3.99 19.07
CA GLY A 504 -1.20 4.84 18.16
C GLY A 504 -0.27 5.72 17.32
N ASN A 505 -0.84 6.55 16.48
CA ASN A 505 -0.12 7.48 15.63
C ASN A 505 0.48 8.69 16.38
N ASP A 506 -0.09 9.06 17.51
CA ASP A 506 0.27 10.23 18.31
C ASP A 506 0.96 9.88 19.63
N LYS A 507 0.74 8.66 20.12
CA LYS A 507 1.32 8.22 21.39
C LYS A 507 1.39 6.70 21.55
N ILE A 508 2.28 6.26 22.43
CA ILE A 508 2.36 4.89 22.93
C ILE A 508 1.82 4.90 24.36
N SER A 509 0.75 4.17 24.64
CA SER A 509 0.05 4.17 25.92
C SER A 509 0.16 2.83 26.65
N PHE A 510 0.41 2.89 27.94
CA PHE A 510 0.27 1.78 28.87
C PHE A 510 -1.07 1.93 29.58
N ILE A 511 -1.94 0.96 29.44
CA ILE A 511 -3.32 1.00 29.92
C ILE A 511 -3.56 -0.15 30.88
N THR A 512 -4.14 0.13 32.03
CA THR A 512 -4.59 -0.87 33.01
C THR A 512 -6.05 -0.60 33.34
N ASP A 513 -6.89 -1.64 33.25
CA ASP A 513 -8.33 -1.56 33.53
C ASP A 513 -9.04 -0.42 32.79
N ASN A 514 -8.69 -0.25 31.49
CA ASN A 514 -9.16 0.83 30.62
C ASN A 514 -8.72 2.25 31.05
N VAL A 515 -7.81 2.38 32.00
CA VAL A 515 -7.22 3.66 32.41
C VAL A 515 -5.79 3.76 31.89
N GLU A 516 -5.48 4.85 31.21
CA GLU A 516 -4.12 5.15 30.77
C GLU A 516 -3.26 5.53 31.97
N ILE A 517 -2.27 4.69 32.32
CA ILE A 517 -1.38 4.88 33.47
C ILE A 517 -0.07 5.58 33.10
N ALA A 518 0.37 5.43 31.86
CA ALA A 518 1.53 6.13 31.33
C ALA A 518 1.44 6.21 29.80
N TYR A 519 2.09 7.19 29.19
CA TYR A 519 2.22 7.25 27.73
C TYR A 519 3.46 8.04 27.29
N PHE A 520 3.99 7.67 26.11
CA PHE A 520 4.98 8.44 25.36
C PHE A 520 4.28 9.27 24.28
N SER A 521 4.51 10.55 24.26
CA SER A 521 4.07 11.44 23.19
C SER A 521 5.02 12.64 23.07
N SER A 522 5.23 13.13 21.86
CA SER A 522 6.05 14.33 21.59
C SER A 522 7.44 14.30 22.26
N GLY A 523 8.09 13.12 22.26
CA GLY A 523 9.43 12.94 22.84
C GLY A 523 9.46 12.94 24.36
N ARG A 524 8.32 12.83 25.05
CA ARG A 524 8.22 12.84 26.50
C ARG A 524 7.44 11.63 27.01
N LEU A 525 7.82 11.16 28.21
CA LEU A 525 7.07 10.15 28.95
C LEU A 525 6.19 10.87 29.99
N TYR A 526 4.91 10.58 29.97
CA TYR A 526 3.92 11.01 30.97
C TYR A 526 3.52 9.81 31.80
N VAL A 527 3.52 9.91 33.12
CA VAL A 527 3.21 8.81 34.03
C VAL A 527 2.36 9.36 35.17
N ASN A 528 1.30 8.63 35.52
CA ASN A 528 0.41 9.03 36.62
C ASN A 528 1.06 8.79 37.99
N ASP A 529 1.81 7.71 38.12
CA ASP A 529 2.50 7.33 39.36
C ASP A 529 3.82 6.65 39.02
N VAL A 530 4.87 6.91 39.76
CA VAL A 530 6.22 6.36 39.56
C VAL A 530 6.76 5.76 40.84
N GLU A 531 6.99 4.46 40.82
CA GLU A 531 7.79 3.78 41.86
C GLU A 531 9.20 3.53 41.30
N ALA A 532 10.18 4.23 41.84
CA ALA A 532 11.58 4.05 41.51
C ALA A 532 12.24 3.10 42.54
N LEU A 533 12.53 1.86 42.10
CA LEU A 533 13.07 0.82 43.00
C LEU A 533 14.45 1.12 43.58
N ILE A 534 15.26 1.93 42.91
CA ILE A 534 16.63 2.24 43.30
C ILE A 534 16.84 3.76 43.43
N SER A 535 16.58 4.48 42.37
CA SER A 535 16.72 5.95 42.36
C SER A 535 15.93 6.55 41.19
N LEU A 536 15.51 7.82 41.35
CA LEU A 536 14.95 8.62 40.26
C LEU A 536 15.93 9.75 39.93
N THR A 537 16.46 9.78 38.70
CA THR A 537 17.40 10.82 38.26
C THR A 537 16.69 11.80 37.32
N ILE A 538 16.82 13.09 37.58
CA ILE A 538 16.29 14.17 36.73
C ILE A 538 17.42 15.14 36.44
N GLY A 539 17.94 15.12 35.20
CA GLY A 539 19.14 15.88 34.82
C GLY A 539 20.34 15.44 35.66
N ASN A 540 20.99 16.39 36.33
CA ASN A 540 22.16 16.15 37.18
C ASN A 540 21.81 15.87 38.66
N PHE A 541 20.56 15.58 38.96
CA PHE A 541 20.09 15.30 40.33
C PHE A 541 19.42 13.93 40.40
N ALA A 542 19.67 13.20 41.47
CA ALA A 542 19.01 11.93 41.77
C ALA A 542 18.31 11.96 43.12
N PHE A 543 17.07 11.48 43.18
CA PHE A 543 16.41 11.12 44.42
C PHE A 543 16.82 9.69 44.79
N VAL A 544 17.54 9.54 45.89
CA VAL A 544 18.10 8.26 46.33
C VAL A 544 17.56 7.92 47.71
N PRO A 545 17.03 6.72 47.93
CA PRO A 545 16.63 6.26 49.26
C PRO A 545 17.81 6.28 50.22
N THR A 546 17.57 6.69 51.47
CA THR A 546 18.57 6.63 52.56
C THR A 546 18.36 5.35 53.37
N THR A 547 19.42 4.88 53.99
CA THR A 547 19.39 3.65 54.84
C THR A 547 18.48 3.78 56.07
N THR A 548 18.04 4.98 56.38
CA THR A 548 17.17 5.30 57.53
C THR A 548 15.70 5.53 57.16
N GLY A 549 15.31 5.17 55.92
CA GLY A 549 13.92 5.25 55.45
C GLY A 549 13.48 6.63 54.93
N GLY A 550 14.41 7.55 54.71
CA GLY A 550 14.16 8.84 54.05
C GLY A 550 14.62 8.86 52.60
N MET A 551 14.43 9.99 51.93
CA MET A 551 14.90 10.26 50.58
C MET A 551 15.85 11.46 50.55
N SER A 552 16.95 11.36 49.86
CA SER A 552 17.89 12.47 49.67
C SER A 552 18.00 12.85 48.20
N LEU A 553 18.06 14.15 47.91
CA LEU A 553 18.37 14.69 46.60
C LEU A 553 19.89 14.82 46.50
N LYS A 554 20.51 14.10 45.59
CA LYS A 554 21.98 14.16 45.35
C LYS A 554 22.24 14.77 43.98
N TYR A 555 23.25 15.64 43.92
CA TYR A 555 23.84 16.08 42.67
C TYR A 555 24.79 14.99 42.17
N ILE A 556 24.57 14.48 40.92
CA ILE A 556 25.33 13.40 40.30
C ILE A 556 26.01 13.83 38.97
N GLY A 557 25.99 15.13 38.65
CA GLY A 557 26.74 15.70 37.55
C GLY A 557 28.25 15.62 37.83
N THR A 558 29.03 15.29 36.80
CA THR A 558 30.50 15.32 36.81
C THR A 558 31.01 16.72 36.60
#